data_a36d323c01d0df0eb2023925a2f64ecf
#
_entry.id   a36d323c01d0df0eb2023925a2f64ecf
#
_cell.length_a   1.000
_cell.length_b   1.000
_cell.length_c   1.000
_cell.angle_alpha   90.00
_cell.angle_beta   90.00
_cell.angle_gamma   90.00
#
_symmetry.space_group_name_H-M   'P 1'
#
loop_
_entity.id
_entity.type
_entity.pdbx_description
1 polymer ?
#
loop_
_entity_poly.entity_id
_entity_poly.type
_entity_poly.pdbx_seq_one_letter_code
_entity_poly.pdbx_strand_id
1 'polypeptide(L)'
;MPAAAVEGPASFFADFTSPRGSRHVRVCAAAACFAATGGAHVSEVEAELGVQVGSCSEDRSVSLQSVRCLGYCFAGPAALDGGAAHAGPGLGAQLAGAAPRTAPPIPVANRAPVPVLTAGLLGGSQPWSVWPHIVGSAAPADVLAEVEAAQLRGRGGAGFHTAAKWRAAIGQPGPKVVVANGDEGDPGSYADRLLMEEDPHRVLEGLALACFAVGASTGLVFVRSEYPRAAARLRQAAAEARAAGHLGPDIEGSGFSLEARVVEGAGSYVSGEETALLNGIEGLRGTVRPRPPYPTRHGLHGLPTVVNNVETLSAVPWIVQHGGTAYAALGTPEESGTILACLSERFLRPGAYEVEIGTPVRRIVEDLGGGLRGGRTLRALQVGGPL
;
A
#
# COMPACT_ATOMS: atom_id res chain seq x y z
N MET A 1 -6.19 -9.78 -30.83
CA MET A 1 -5.75 -10.49 -29.59
C MET A 1 -6.49 -11.84 -29.58
N PRO A 2 -5.83 -12.98 -29.25
CA PRO A 2 -6.52 -14.26 -29.11
C PRO A 2 -7.57 -14.22 -28.00
N ALA A 3 -8.70 -14.90 -28.15
CA ALA A 3 -9.78 -14.94 -27.17
C ALA A 3 -9.29 -15.36 -25.78
N ALA A 4 -8.47 -16.39 -25.69
CA ALA A 4 -7.88 -16.86 -24.43
C ALA A 4 -7.05 -15.79 -23.68
N ALA A 5 -6.42 -14.86 -24.39
CA ALA A 5 -5.67 -13.77 -23.78
C ALA A 5 -6.59 -12.71 -23.15
N VAL A 6 -7.84 -12.63 -23.56
CA VAL A 6 -8.88 -11.77 -22.97
C VAL A 6 -9.62 -12.51 -21.86
N GLU A 7 -10.04 -13.74 -22.12
CA GLU A 7 -10.81 -14.57 -21.18
C GLU A 7 -10.02 -14.92 -19.91
N GLY A 8 -8.71 -15.12 -20.04
CA GLY A 8 -7.83 -15.45 -18.93
C GLY A 8 -7.91 -14.42 -17.80
N PRO A 9 -7.56 -13.15 -18.02
CA PRO A 9 -7.71 -12.08 -17.03
C PRO A 9 -9.17 -11.81 -16.65
N ALA A 10 -10.07 -11.76 -17.64
CA ALA A 10 -11.48 -11.45 -17.43
C ALA A 10 -12.19 -12.43 -16.50
N SER A 11 -11.81 -13.70 -16.50
CA SER A 11 -12.36 -14.73 -15.61
C SER A 11 -11.62 -14.87 -14.27
N PHE A 12 -10.52 -14.13 -14.07
CA PHE A 12 -9.69 -14.24 -12.87
C PHE A 12 -9.93 -13.11 -11.87
N PHE A 13 -9.96 -11.87 -12.34
CA PHE A 13 -10.05 -10.71 -11.47
C PHE A 13 -11.50 -10.42 -11.05
N ALA A 14 -11.70 -10.17 -9.75
CA ALA A 14 -13.02 -9.95 -9.18
C ALA A 14 -13.77 -8.76 -9.80
N ASP A 15 -13.05 -7.72 -10.20
CA ASP A 15 -13.65 -6.53 -10.83
C ASP A 15 -14.21 -6.81 -12.23
N PHE A 16 -13.78 -7.87 -12.87
CA PHE A 16 -14.31 -8.28 -14.19
C PHE A 16 -15.38 -9.37 -14.08
N THR A 17 -15.37 -10.17 -13.02
CA THR A 17 -16.30 -11.29 -12.84
C THR A 17 -17.55 -10.91 -12.07
N SER A 18 -17.50 -9.85 -11.25
CA SER A 18 -18.64 -9.43 -10.44
C SER A 18 -19.68 -8.69 -11.28
N PRO A 19 -20.99 -8.97 -11.10
CA PRO A 19 -22.05 -8.21 -11.74
C PRO A 19 -21.95 -6.71 -11.41
N ARG A 20 -22.23 -5.86 -12.41
CA ARG A 20 -22.17 -4.39 -12.27
C ARG A 20 -23.50 -3.75 -12.57
N GLY A 21 -24.04 -3.01 -11.58
CA GLY A 21 -25.11 -2.06 -11.74
C GLY A 21 -24.59 -0.64 -11.96
N SER A 22 -25.50 0.30 -12.24
CA SER A 22 -25.15 1.72 -12.34
C SER A 22 -24.52 2.26 -11.06
N ARG A 23 -24.99 1.80 -9.90
CA ARG A 23 -24.40 1.97 -8.59
C ARG A 23 -23.74 0.64 -8.19
N HIS A 24 -22.45 0.67 -7.88
CA HIS A 24 -21.70 -0.51 -7.46
C HIS A 24 -21.16 -0.33 -6.04
N VAL A 25 -21.69 -1.09 -5.11
CA VAL A 25 -21.29 -1.07 -3.69
C VAL A 25 -20.36 -2.26 -3.42
N ARG A 26 -19.23 -1.99 -2.75
CA ARG A 26 -18.29 -3.01 -2.27
C ARG A 26 -18.30 -3.02 -0.74
N VAL A 27 -18.73 -4.13 -0.11
CA VAL A 27 -18.75 -4.29 1.36
C VAL A 27 -17.56 -5.12 1.81
N CYS A 28 -16.87 -4.66 2.86
CA CYS A 28 -15.72 -5.38 3.41
C CYS A 28 -16.16 -6.58 4.25
N ALA A 29 -15.84 -7.79 3.80
CA ALA A 29 -16.08 -9.04 4.53
C ALA A 29 -14.81 -9.64 5.17
N ALA A 30 -13.77 -8.81 5.37
CA ALA A 30 -12.49 -9.23 5.94
C ALA A 30 -12.52 -9.37 7.47
N ALA A 31 -11.53 -10.06 8.03
CA ALA A 31 -11.46 -10.44 9.44
C ALA A 31 -11.68 -9.29 10.43
N ALA A 32 -11.10 -8.10 10.17
CA ALA A 32 -11.28 -6.95 11.06
C ALA A 32 -12.74 -6.45 11.10
N CYS A 33 -13.39 -6.28 9.93
CA CYS A 33 -14.80 -5.89 9.86
C CYS A 33 -15.73 -6.99 10.39
N PHE A 34 -15.40 -8.26 10.12
CA PHE A 34 -16.12 -9.39 10.70
C PHE A 34 -16.04 -9.38 12.24
N ALA A 35 -14.85 -9.20 12.81
CA ALA A 35 -14.65 -9.13 14.25
C ALA A 35 -15.40 -7.95 14.89
N ALA A 36 -15.55 -6.82 14.17
CA ALA A 36 -16.30 -5.65 14.64
C ALA A 36 -17.78 -5.94 14.92
N THR A 37 -18.42 -6.76 14.08
CA THR A 37 -19.88 -6.92 14.05
C THR A 37 -20.36 -8.37 14.17
N GLY A 38 -19.45 -9.35 14.21
CA GLY A 38 -19.79 -10.77 14.08
C GLY A 38 -20.33 -11.14 12.69
N GLY A 39 -20.04 -10.30 11.68
CA GLY A 39 -20.50 -10.51 10.29
C GLY A 39 -21.87 -9.89 9.97
N ALA A 40 -22.61 -9.38 10.96
CA ALA A 40 -23.98 -8.86 10.79
C ALA A 40 -24.08 -7.71 9.77
N HIS A 41 -23.03 -6.89 9.63
CA HIS A 41 -23.03 -5.73 8.73
C HIS A 41 -23.24 -6.08 7.24
N VAL A 42 -22.86 -7.28 6.82
CA VAL A 42 -23.07 -7.72 5.43
C VAL A 42 -24.56 -7.92 5.17
N SER A 43 -25.25 -8.67 6.06
CA SER A 43 -26.69 -8.89 5.97
C SER A 43 -27.50 -7.59 6.15
N GLU A 44 -27.03 -6.65 6.98
CA GLU A 44 -27.63 -5.32 7.09
C GLU A 44 -27.56 -4.56 5.76
N VAL A 45 -26.41 -4.59 5.06
CA VAL A 45 -26.25 -3.94 3.77
C VAL A 45 -27.09 -4.62 2.68
N GLU A 46 -27.15 -5.96 2.68
CA GLU A 46 -28.03 -6.71 1.77
C GLU A 46 -29.50 -6.34 1.93
N ALA A 47 -29.98 -6.30 3.17
CA ALA A 47 -31.35 -5.94 3.48
C ALA A 47 -31.68 -4.50 3.07
N GLU A 48 -30.77 -3.57 3.33
CA GLU A 48 -30.99 -2.15 3.04
C GLU A 48 -30.95 -1.83 1.55
N LEU A 49 -30.07 -2.49 0.81
CA LEU A 49 -29.95 -2.28 -0.65
C LEU A 49 -30.89 -3.18 -1.47
N GLY A 50 -31.54 -4.17 -0.84
CA GLY A 50 -32.40 -5.16 -1.52
C GLY A 50 -31.64 -6.05 -2.51
N VAL A 51 -30.31 -6.20 -2.34
CA VAL A 51 -29.44 -6.95 -3.25
C VAL A 51 -28.49 -7.83 -2.45
N GLN A 52 -28.39 -9.10 -2.80
CA GLN A 52 -27.46 -10.04 -2.18
C GLN A 52 -26.03 -9.81 -2.68
N VAL A 53 -25.05 -10.13 -1.83
CA VAL A 53 -23.63 -10.14 -2.22
C VAL A 53 -23.40 -11.05 -3.44
N GLY A 54 -22.65 -10.54 -4.41
CA GLY A 54 -22.35 -11.21 -5.67
C GLY A 54 -23.46 -11.06 -6.72
N SER A 55 -24.47 -10.23 -6.45
CA SER A 55 -25.65 -10.05 -7.34
C SER A 55 -25.82 -8.60 -7.78
N CYS A 56 -26.71 -8.42 -8.71
CA CYS A 56 -27.19 -7.12 -9.21
C CYS A 56 -28.73 -7.12 -9.14
N SER A 57 -29.34 -5.97 -8.86
CA SER A 57 -30.79 -5.79 -8.94
C SER A 57 -31.32 -6.09 -10.34
N GLU A 58 -32.60 -6.48 -10.46
CA GLU A 58 -33.22 -6.84 -11.75
C GLU A 58 -33.17 -5.67 -12.74
N ASP A 59 -33.36 -4.44 -12.26
CA ASP A 59 -33.30 -3.22 -13.05
C ASP A 59 -31.85 -2.75 -13.32
N ARG A 60 -30.85 -3.48 -12.82
CA ARG A 60 -29.42 -3.16 -12.91
C ARG A 60 -29.04 -1.80 -12.30
N SER A 61 -29.85 -1.27 -11.40
CA SER A 61 -29.55 -0.02 -10.72
C SER A 61 -28.47 -0.16 -9.64
N VAL A 62 -28.46 -1.28 -8.92
CA VAL A 62 -27.53 -1.54 -7.80
C VAL A 62 -26.89 -2.89 -7.91
N SER A 63 -25.60 -2.98 -7.63
CA SER A 63 -24.88 -4.25 -7.46
C SER A 63 -24.07 -4.23 -6.18
N LEU A 64 -23.95 -5.40 -5.52
CA LEU A 64 -23.23 -5.56 -4.26
C LEU A 64 -22.16 -6.63 -4.37
N GLN A 65 -20.92 -6.25 -4.07
CA GLN A 65 -19.75 -7.14 -4.07
C GLN A 65 -19.13 -7.20 -2.67
N SER A 66 -18.78 -8.40 -2.20
CA SER A 66 -17.91 -8.52 -1.02
C SER A 66 -16.44 -8.43 -1.42
N VAL A 67 -15.65 -7.70 -0.62
CA VAL A 67 -14.21 -7.51 -0.85
C VAL A 67 -13.40 -7.75 0.42
N ARG A 68 -12.08 -7.88 0.27
CA ARG A 68 -11.13 -8.09 1.36
C ARG A 68 -9.84 -7.34 1.07
N CYS A 69 -9.48 -6.44 1.83
CA CYS A 69 -9.97 -5.51 2.82
C CYS A 69 -10.14 -4.13 2.15
N LEU A 70 -10.87 -3.20 2.77
CA LEU A 70 -10.97 -1.80 2.29
C LEU A 70 -10.01 -0.84 3.01
N GLY A 71 -9.17 -1.35 3.91
CA GLY A 71 -8.22 -0.55 4.68
C GLY A 71 -8.84 0.37 5.75
N TYR A 72 -10.14 0.22 6.07
CA TYR A 72 -10.82 0.98 7.14
C TYR A 72 -10.92 0.20 8.45
N CYS A 73 -9.98 -0.68 8.71
CA CYS A 73 -9.98 -1.56 9.88
C CYS A 73 -9.99 -0.82 11.22
N PHE A 74 -9.51 0.43 11.25
CA PHE A 74 -9.55 1.31 12.44
C PHE A 74 -10.96 1.87 12.75
N ALA A 75 -11.88 1.82 11.78
CA ALA A 75 -13.24 2.38 11.87
C ALA A 75 -14.34 1.43 11.39
N GLY A 76 -14.02 0.15 11.10
CA GLY A 76 -14.95 -0.83 10.55
C GLY A 76 -16.26 -1.00 11.34
N PRO A 77 -17.31 -1.60 10.71
CA PRO A 77 -17.31 -2.16 9.36
C PRO A 77 -17.26 -1.09 8.27
N ALA A 78 -16.92 -1.48 7.03
CA ALA A 78 -16.72 -0.52 5.95
C ALA A 78 -17.29 -0.99 4.61
N ALA A 79 -17.67 -0.01 3.78
CA ALA A 79 -18.06 -0.21 2.39
C ALA A 79 -17.54 0.94 1.51
N LEU A 80 -17.43 0.68 0.20
CA LEU A 80 -17.25 1.69 -0.83
C LEU A 80 -18.52 1.76 -1.68
N ASP A 81 -19.04 2.95 -1.90
CA ASP A 81 -20.09 3.26 -2.86
C ASP A 81 -19.50 4.09 -4.00
N GLY A 82 -19.24 3.45 -5.12
CA GLY A 82 -18.38 4.04 -6.14
C GLY A 82 -16.97 4.33 -5.57
N GLY A 83 -16.60 5.60 -5.48
CA GLY A 83 -15.34 6.08 -4.86
C GLY A 83 -15.49 6.55 -3.40
N ALA A 84 -16.72 6.65 -2.89
CA ALA A 84 -17.00 7.15 -1.55
C ALA A 84 -16.91 6.03 -0.50
N ALA A 85 -16.16 6.27 0.57
CA ALA A 85 -16.00 5.32 1.65
C ALA A 85 -16.97 5.61 2.80
N HIS A 86 -17.61 4.55 3.28
CA HIS A 86 -18.50 4.55 4.44
C HIS A 86 -17.90 3.63 5.51
N ALA A 87 -17.91 4.04 6.78
CA ALA A 87 -17.38 3.20 7.85
C ALA A 87 -18.09 3.46 9.19
N GLY A 88 -18.13 2.43 10.01
CA GLY A 88 -18.71 2.44 11.35
C GLY A 88 -20.11 1.83 11.45
N PRO A 89 -20.73 1.92 12.64
CA PRO A 89 -22.05 1.35 12.91
C PRO A 89 -23.13 1.92 12.00
N GLY A 90 -24.15 1.08 11.68
CA GLY A 90 -25.28 1.47 10.83
C GLY A 90 -24.87 1.67 9.36
N LEU A 91 -23.96 0.84 8.87
CA LEU A 91 -23.42 0.92 7.51
C LEU A 91 -24.52 0.84 6.44
N GLY A 92 -25.54 -0.02 6.64
CA GLY A 92 -26.69 -0.11 5.74
C GLY A 92 -27.41 1.24 5.60
N ALA A 93 -27.78 1.86 6.71
CA ALA A 93 -28.46 3.17 6.71
C ALA A 93 -27.61 4.27 6.09
N GLN A 94 -26.29 4.24 6.26
CA GLN A 94 -25.37 5.18 5.58
C GLN A 94 -25.45 5.03 4.05
N LEU A 95 -25.48 3.80 3.56
CA LEU A 95 -25.56 3.50 2.12
C LEU A 95 -26.95 3.81 1.53
N ALA A 96 -28.01 3.76 2.34
CA ALA A 96 -29.36 4.20 1.93
C ALA A 96 -29.52 5.72 1.86
N GLY A 97 -28.52 6.48 2.26
CA GLY A 97 -28.57 7.95 2.24
C GLY A 97 -29.24 8.57 3.45
N ALA A 98 -29.62 7.78 4.46
CA ALA A 98 -30.26 8.28 5.69
C ALA A 98 -29.27 9.05 6.60
N ALA A 99 -27.97 8.82 6.46
CA ALA A 99 -26.92 9.57 7.13
C ALA A 99 -25.60 9.41 6.35
N PRO A 100 -25.25 10.31 5.43
CA PRO A 100 -23.97 10.24 4.73
C PRO A 100 -22.82 10.49 5.73
N ARG A 101 -22.18 9.45 6.19
CA ARG A 101 -20.92 9.54 6.91
C ARG A 101 -19.80 9.10 5.97
N THR A 102 -19.01 10.05 5.53
CA THR A 102 -17.70 9.74 4.97
C THR A 102 -16.85 9.04 6.04
N ALA A 103 -16.10 8.03 5.65
CA ALA A 103 -15.20 7.37 6.56
C ALA A 103 -14.25 8.39 7.23
N PRO A 104 -13.99 8.26 8.53
CA PRO A 104 -13.12 9.21 9.24
C PRO A 104 -11.67 9.12 8.72
N PRO A 105 -10.85 10.16 8.91
CA PRO A 105 -9.43 10.11 8.64
C PRO A 105 -8.76 9.06 9.55
N ILE A 106 -7.64 8.49 9.10
CA ILE A 106 -6.85 7.56 9.90
C ILE A 106 -6.18 8.34 11.05
N PRO A 107 -6.40 7.98 12.33
CA PRO A 107 -5.64 8.55 13.43
C PRO A 107 -4.17 8.12 13.32
N VAL A 108 -3.25 9.08 13.37
CA VAL A 108 -1.80 8.85 13.21
C VAL A 108 -1.04 9.42 14.39
N ALA A 109 -0.04 8.67 14.87
CA ALA A 109 0.88 9.19 15.88
C ALA A 109 2.28 8.56 15.75
N ASN A 110 3.33 9.37 15.99
CA ASN A 110 4.68 8.85 16.19
C ASN A 110 4.89 8.42 17.65
N ARG A 111 5.47 7.25 17.85
CA ARG A 111 5.90 6.69 19.15
C ARG A 111 7.32 6.13 19.10
N ALA A 112 7.98 6.25 17.95
CA ALA A 112 9.42 6.03 17.80
C ALA A 112 10.20 7.26 18.30
N PRO A 113 11.49 7.15 18.59
CA PRO A 113 12.33 8.29 19.03
C PRO A 113 12.36 9.43 18.01
N VAL A 114 12.31 9.09 16.72
CA VAL A 114 12.22 10.04 15.61
C VAL A 114 11.16 9.58 14.62
N PRO A 115 10.40 10.49 13.99
CA PRO A 115 9.48 10.14 12.93
C PRO A 115 10.27 9.86 11.64
N VAL A 116 10.16 8.64 11.11
CA VAL A 116 10.71 8.25 9.82
C VAL A 116 9.60 8.25 8.77
N LEU A 117 8.58 7.41 9.00
CA LEU A 117 7.44 7.22 8.09
C LEU A 117 6.37 8.31 8.26
N THR A 118 6.22 8.80 9.47
CA THR A 118 5.22 9.84 9.80
C THR A 118 5.77 11.26 9.74
N ALA A 119 7.02 11.47 9.35
CA ALA A 119 7.64 12.79 9.31
C ALA A 119 6.87 13.79 8.45
N GLY A 120 6.44 13.40 7.25
CA GLY A 120 5.62 14.25 6.37
C GLY A 120 4.20 14.43 6.90
N LEU A 121 3.58 13.37 7.41
CA LEU A 121 2.22 13.38 7.95
C LEU A 121 2.04 14.29 9.16
N LEU A 122 3.08 14.43 9.98
CA LEU A 122 3.08 15.27 11.19
C LEU A 122 3.72 16.64 10.99
N GLY A 123 4.02 17.03 9.74
CA GLY A 123 4.57 18.35 9.39
C GLY A 123 6.06 18.52 9.68
N GLY A 124 6.78 17.43 9.93
CA GLY A 124 8.23 17.44 10.24
C GLY A 124 9.16 17.33 9.02
N SER A 125 8.63 17.14 7.82
CA SER A 125 9.41 17.00 6.58
C SER A 125 8.68 17.60 5.40
N GLN A 126 9.44 18.25 4.50
CA GLN A 126 8.91 18.73 3.22
C GLN A 126 9.08 17.62 2.16
N PRO A 127 8.10 17.42 1.28
CA PRO A 127 8.24 16.49 0.18
C PRO A 127 9.33 16.97 -0.79
N TRP A 128 10.01 16.04 -1.43
CA TRP A 128 11.08 16.29 -2.43
C TRP A 128 12.26 17.10 -1.89
N SER A 129 12.48 17.07 -0.55
CA SER A 129 13.60 17.82 0.06
C SER A 129 14.97 17.19 -0.21
N VAL A 130 14.99 15.92 -0.54
CA VAL A 130 16.22 15.13 -0.75
C VAL A 130 16.54 14.95 -2.23
N TRP A 131 15.52 14.66 -3.03
CA TRP A 131 15.63 14.24 -4.41
C TRP A 131 16.43 15.20 -5.32
N PRO A 132 16.15 16.53 -5.38
CA PRO A 132 16.87 17.44 -6.28
C PRO A 132 18.38 17.46 -6.00
N HIS A 133 18.77 17.44 -4.73
CA HIS A 133 20.17 17.41 -4.34
C HIS A 133 20.85 16.10 -4.76
N ILE A 134 20.19 14.97 -4.52
CA ILE A 134 20.74 13.65 -4.84
C ILE A 134 20.91 13.46 -6.35
N VAL A 135 19.88 13.75 -7.14
CA VAL A 135 19.95 13.53 -8.60
C VAL A 135 20.95 14.47 -9.27
N GLY A 136 21.14 15.69 -8.71
CA GLY A 136 22.06 16.70 -9.27
C GLY A 136 23.52 16.53 -8.85
N SER A 137 23.83 15.84 -7.74
CA SER A 137 25.21 15.85 -7.20
C SER A 137 25.74 14.51 -6.70
N ALA A 138 24.88 13.53 -6.38
CA ALA A 138 25.32 12.23 -5.88
C ALA A 138 25.44 11.17 -6.98
N ALA A 139 26.19 10.11 -6.71
CA ALA A 139 26.20 8.94 -7.57
C ALA A 139 25.09 7.95 -7.16
N PRO A 140 24.51 7.18 -8.11
CA PRO A 140 23.56 6.12 -7.78
C PRO A 140 24.05 5.14 -6.70
N ALA A 141 25.36 4.87 -6.68
CA ALA A 141 26.00 4.02 -5.70
C ALA A 141 25.94 4.57 -4.27
N ASP A 142 25.88 5.89 -4.10
CA ASP A 142 25.80 6.53 -2.77
C ASP A 142 24.45 6.24 -2.12
N VAL A 143 23.35 6.34 -2.89
CA VAL A 143 22.00 5.97 -2.41
C VAL A 143 21.93 4.49 -2.03
N LEU A 144 22.52 3.62 -2.85
CA LEU A 144 22.59 2.20 -2.53
C LEU A 144 23.38 1.93 -1.25
N ALA A 145 24.50 2.64 -1.04
CA ALA A 145 25.33 2.51 0.15
C ALA A 145 24.58 2.92 1.43
N GLU A 146 23.81 4.01 1.37
CA GLU A 146 22.98 4.44 2.51
C GLU A 146 21.87 3.41 2.84
N VAL A 147 21.19 2.87 1.83
CA VAL A 147 20.16 1.83 2.04
C VAL A 147 20.79 0.52 2.57
N GLU A 148 22.02 0.22 2.18
CA GLU A 148 22.77 -0.93 2.72
C GLU A 148 23.19 -0.70 4.16
N ALA A 149 23.77 0.47 4.48
CA ALA A 149 24.16 0.86 5.83
C ALA A 149 22.94 0.89 6.79
N ALA A 150 21.77 1.26 6.26
CA ALA A 150 20.50 1.24 6.98
C ALA A 150 20.04 -0.18 7.34
N GLN A 151 20.55 -1.21 6.68
CA GLN A 151 20.07 -2.59 6.79
C GLN A 151 18.55 -2.72 6.54
N LEU A 152 18.01 -1.84 5.69
CA LEU A 152 16.57 -1.76 5.43
C LEU A 152 16.05 -3.10 4.89
N ARG A 153 15.07 -3.67 5.60
CA ARG A 153 14.32 -4.86 5.17
C ARG A 153 12.97 -4.47 4.60
N GLY A 154 12.45 -5.29 3.68
CA GLY A 154 11.13 -5.11 3.11
C GLY A 154 10.02 -5.22 4.16
N ARG A 155 9.07 -4.27 4.13
CA ARG A 155 7.91 -4.19 5.03
C ARG A 155 6.66 -4.87 4.47
N GLY A 156 6.76 -5.48 3.29
CA GLY A 156 5.66 -6.22 2.67
C GLY A 156 5.50 -7.68 3.11
N GLY A 157 6.12 -8.09 4.22
CA GLY A 157 5.98 -9.42 4.84
C GLY A 157 7.22 -10.32 4.75
N ALA A 158 7.91 -10.40 3.61
CA ALA A 158 9.04 -11.33 3.43
C ALA A 158 10.35 -10.88 4.12
N GLY A 159 10.47 -9.64 4.56
CA GLY A 159 11.65 -9.13 5.28
C GLY A 159 12.97 -9.20 4.52
N PHE A 160 12.96 -9.28 3.18
CA PHE A 160 14.17 -9.39 2.38
C PHE A 160 14.98 -8.09 2.40
N HIS A 161 16.32 -8.18 2.44
CA HIS A 161 17.20 -7.00 2.42
C HIS A 161 17.03 -6.18 1.14
N THR A 162 16.62 -4.92 1.28
CA THR A 162 16.33 -4.02 0.16
C THR A 162 17.55 -3.77 -0.72
N ALA A 163 18.71 -3.47 -0.12
CA ALA A 163 19.95 -3.25 -0.87
C ALA A 163 20.39 -4.48 -1.66
N ALA A 164 20.22 -5.69 -1.11
CA ALA A 164 20.55 -6.92 -1.82
C ALA A 164 19.66 -7.14 -3.06
N LYS A 165 18.35 -6.82 -2.95
CA LYS A 165 17.41 -6.85 -4.09
C LYS A 165 17.81 -5.84 -5.16
N TRP A 166 18.15 -4.60 -4.78
CA TRP A 166 18.59 -3.56 -5.72
C TRP A 166 19.90 -3.95 -6.43
N ARG A 167 20.89 -4.43 -5.67
CA ARG A 167 22.18 -4.90 -6.22
C ARG A 167 21.99 -6.03 -7.24
N ALA A 168 21.07 -6.95 -6.99
CA ALA A 168 20.77 -8.03 -7.93
C ALA A 168 20.22 -7.52 -9.27
N ALA A 169 19.44 -6.43 -9.27
CA ALA A 169 18.94 -5.79 -10.48
C ALA A 169 20.01 -4.94 -11.17
N ILE A 170 20.85 -4.21 -10.41
CA ILE A 170 21.96 -3.41 -10.94
C ILE A 170 22.88 -4.28 -11.79
N GLY A 171 23.19 -5.49 -11.35
CA GLY A 171 24.06 -6.44 -12.05
C GLY A 171 23.48 -6.99 -13.36
N GLN A 172 22.25 -6.68 -13.72
CA GLN A 172 21.64 -7.13 -14.97
C GLN A 172 21.79 -6.09 -16.08
N PRO A 173 22.00 -6.52 -17.34
CA PRO A 173 22.08 -5.60 -18.49
C PRO A 173 20.71 -5.06 -18.88
N GLY A 174 20.70 -3.95 -19.62
CA GLY A 174 19.52 -3.36 -20.24
C GLY A 174 18.68 -2.47 -19.31
N PRO A 175 17.55 -1.97 -19.83
CA PRO A 175 16.64 -1.12 -19.06
C PRO A 175 16.03 -1.87 -17.88
N LYS A 176 15.77 -1.14 -16.81
CA LYS A 176 15.23 -1.68 -15.55
C LYS A 176 13.94 -0.99 -15.16
N VAL A 177 13.14 -1.64 -14.34
CA VAL A 177 11.89 -1.12 -13.79
C VAL A 177 11.89 -1.23 -12.27
N VAL A 178 11.36 -0.22 -11.59
CA VAL A 178 11.06 -0.30 -10.15
C VAL A 178 9.55 -0.21 -9.95
N VAL A 179 9.01 -1.08 -9.12
CA VAL A 179 7.59 -1.11 -8.78
C VAL A 179 7.42 -0.93 -7.27
N ALA A 180 6.70 0.11 -6.89
CA ALA A 180 6.17 0.26 -5.55
C ALA A 180 4.89 -0.57 -5.44
N ASN A 181 4.92 -1.60 -4.61
CA ASN A 181 3.79 -2.49 -4.37
C ASN A 181 2.89 -1.91 -3.28
N GLY A 182 1.73 -1.38 -3.66
CA GLY A 182 0.67 -0.89 -2.79
C GLY A 182 -0.57 -1.80 -2.80
N ASP A 183 -0.40 -3.09 -3.07
CA ASP A 183 -1.48 -4.08 -2.98
C ASP A 183 -1.57 -4.63 -1.54
N GLU A 184 -1.91 -3.75 -0.60
CA GLU A 184 -2.06 -4.05 0.81
C GLU A 184 -3.37 -4.81 1.07
N GLY A 185 -3.33 -6.14 0.88
CA GLY A 185 -4.51 -7.01 0.97
C GLY A 185 -4.83 -7.53 2.36
N ASP A 186 -3.91 -7.46 3.31
CA ASP A 186 -4.02 -8.06 4.64
C ASP A 186 -5.00 -7.32 5.55
N PRO A 187 -6.03 -8.01 6.08
CA PRO A 187 -6.97 -7.39 7.01
C PRO A 187 -6.28 -6.95 8.30
N GLY A 188 -6.46 -5.67 8.65
CA GLY A 188 -5.81 -5.06 9.81
C GLY A 188 -4.70 -4.10 9.40
N SER A 189 -4.08 -4.25 8.23
CA SER A 189 -3.12 -3.30 7.68
C SER A 189 -3.81 -2.19 6.89
N TYR A 190 -3.30 -0.98 7.04
CA TYR A 190 -3.66 0.21 6.27
C TYR A 190 -2.51 1.24 6.29
N ALA A 191 -1.29 0.75 6.49
CA ALA A 191 -0.07 1.53 6.52
C ALA A 191 0.27 2.10 5.14
N ASP A 192 0.30 1.23 4.12
CA ASP A 192 0.55 1.64 2.74
C ASP A 192 -0.55 2.58 2.24
N ARG A 193 -1.82 2.29 2.56
CA ARG A 193 -2.94 3.17 2.23
C ARG A 193 -2.76 4.55 2.83
N LEU A 194 -2.39 4.65 4.12
CA LEU A 194 -2.13 5.91 4.80
C LEU A 194 -1.06 6.72 4.06
N LEU A 195 0.07 6.11 3.73
CA LEU A 195 1.18 6.76 3.04
C LEU A 195 0.78 7.21 1.63
N MET A 196 0.08 6.37 0.87
CA MET A 196 -0.37 6.69 -0.48
C MET A 196 -1.45 7.79 -0.51
N GLU A 197 -2.31 7.88 0.51
CA GLU A 197 -3.38 8.89 0.56
C GLU A 197 -2.94 10.22 1.14
N GLU A 198 -2.11 10.21 2.19
CA GLU A 198 -1.81 11.40 2.98
C GLU A 198 -0.37 11.92 2.79
N ASP A 199 0.58 11.09 2.31
CA ASP A 199 1.95 11.50 1.95
C ASP A 199 2.41 10.89 0.60
N PRO A 200 1.62 11.05 -0.49
CA PRO A 200 1.92 10.44 -1.79
C PRO A 200 3.24 10.91 -2.40
N HIS A 201 3.67 12.14 -2.12
CA HIS A 201 4.95 12.67 -2.60
C HIS A 201 6.14 11.93 -2.00
N ARG A 202 6.09 11.55 -0.73
CA ARG A 202 7.13 10.72 -0.09
C ARG A 202 7.24 9.34 -0.75
N VAL A 203 6.09 8.72 -1.08
CA VAL A 203 6.07 7.45 -1.82
C VAL A 203 6.77 7.59 -3.18
N LEU A 204 6.46 8.68 -3.91
CA LEU A 204 7.07 8.96 -5.22
C LEU A 204 8.54 9.34 -5.12
N GLU A 205 8.96 10.08 -4.09
CA GLU A 205 10.37 10.41 -3.84
C GLU A 205 11.16 9.15 -3.52
N GLY A 206 10.63 8.25 -2.68
CA GLY A 206 11.25 6.95 -2.41
C GLY A 206 11.36 6.07 -3.65
N LEU A 207 10.35 6.07 -4.50
CA LEU A 207 10.38 5.40 -5.81
C LEU A 207 11.45 6.01 -6.72
N ALA A 208 11.57 7.34 -6.76
CA ALA A 208 12.57 8.06 -7.59
C ALA A 208 14.00 7.73 -7.14
N LEU A 209 14.26 7.76 -5.82
CA LEU A 209 15.55 7.37 -5.25
C LEU A 209 15.92 5.92 -5.57
N ALA A 210 14.95 5.01 -5.49
CA ALA A 210 15.15 3.61 -5.87
C ALA A 210 15.44 3.46 -7.37
N CYS A 211 14.70 4.17 -8.24
CA CYS A 211 14.94 4.18 -9.68
C CYS A 211 16.34 4.70 -10.01
N PHE A 212 16.77 5.79 -9.38
CA PHE A 212 18.10 6.36 -9.54
C PHE A 212 19.18 5.37 -9.12
N ALA A 213 19.05 4.79 -7.93
CA ALA A 213 20.04 3.83 -7.40
C ALA A 213 20.22 2.60 -8.29
N VAL A 214 19.14 2.08 -8.91
CA VAL A 214 19.22 0.87 -9.76
C VAL A 214 19.43 1.19 -11.24
N GLY A 215 19.40 2.46 -11.64
CA GLY A 215 19.51 2.89 -13.03
C GLY A 215 18.24 2.59 -13.86
N ALA A 216 17.07 2.74 -13.26
CA ALA A 216 15.78 2.57 -13.91
C ALA A 216 15.20 3.91 -14.34
N SER A 217 14.73 4.02 -15.60
CA SER A 217 14.02 5.21 -16.11
C SER A 217 12.50 5.08 -16.01
N THR A 218 12.00 3.96 -15.48
CA THR A 218 10.57 3.69 -15.33
C THR A 218 10.28 3.24 -13.90
N GLY A 219 9.43 3.99 -13.22
CA GLY A 219 8.87 3.66 -11.90
C GLY A 219 7.36 3.46 -11.99
N LEU A 220 6.84 2.43 -11.33
CA LEU A 220 5.41 2.17 -11.25
C LEU A 220 4.98 2.15 -9.79
N VAL A 221 3.78 2.70 -9.49
CA VAL A 221 3.10 2.47 -8.22
C VAL A 221 1.89 1.61 -8.52
N PHE A 222 1.90 0.37 -8.05
CA PHE A 222 0.76 -0.53 -8.17
C PHE A 222 -0.16 -0.34 -6.97
N VAL A 223 -1.42 -0.05 -7.23
CA VAL A 223 -2.45 0.22 -6.20
C VAL A 223 -3.62 -0.72 -6.43
N ARG A 224 -4.10 -1.37 -5.40
CA ARG A 224 -5.28 -2.22 -5.50
C ARG A 224 -6.55 -1.42 -5.80
N SER A 225 -7.49 -2.00 -6.52
CA SER A 225 -8.75 -1.34 -6.93
C SER A 225 -9.64 -0.94 -5.76
N GLU A 226 -9.42 -1.52 -4.59
CA GLU A 226 -10.13 -1.18 -3.36
C GLU A 226 -9.65 0.12 -2.70
N TYR A 227 -8.58 0.74 -3.23
CA TYR A 227 -8.01 2.01 -2.74
C TYR A 227 -8.12 3.14 -3.79
N PRO A 228 -9.34 3.48 -4.29
CA PRO A 228 -9.50 4.46 -5.36
C PRO A 228 -8.99 5.86 -4.98
N ARG A 229 -9.09 6.24 -3.68
CA ARG A 229 -8.58 7.52 -3.19
C ARG A 229 -7.04 7.54 -3.25
N ALA A 230 -6.37 6.48 -2.87
CA ALA A 230 -4.90 6.37 -2.96
C ALA A 230 -4.43 6.51 -4.41
N ALA A 231 -5.08 5.82 -5.36
CA ALA A 231 -4.76 5.93 -6.78
C ALA A 231 -4.94 7.36 -7.31
N ALA A 232 -6.03 8.05 -6.93
CA ALA A 232 -6.28 9.43 -7.30
C ALA A 232 -5.22 10.39 -6.73
N ARG A 233 -4.88 10.26 -5.44
CA ARG A 233 -3.88 11.08 -4.75
C ARG A 233 -2.48 10.90 -5.35
N LEU A 234 -2.08 9.67 -5.64
CA LEU A 234 -0.80 9.38 -6.29
C LEU A 234 -0.72 9.93 -7.71
N ARG A 235 -1.80 9.85 -8.51
CA ARG A 235 -1.83 10.46 -9.84
C ARG A 235 -1.71 11.96 -9.79
N GLN A 236 -2.40 12.60 -8.84
CA GLN A 236 -2.30 14.03 -8.60
C GLN A 236 -0.86 14.40 -8.21
N ALA A 237 -0.28 13.73 -7.22
CA ALA A 237 1.10 13.98 -6.78
C ALA A 237 2.14 13.75 -7.89
N ALA A 238 1.94 12.74 -8.75
CA ALA A 238 2.82 12.50 -9.89
C ALA A 238 2.71 13.62 -10.94
N ALA A 239 1.52 14.18 -11.15
CA ALA A 239 1.34 15.34 -12.04
C ALA A 239 2.00 16.60 -11.46
N GLU A 240 1.84 16.84 -10.16
CA GLU A 240 2.47 17.95 -9.43
C GLU A 240 4.00 17.82 -9.45
N ALA A 241 4.54 16.63 -9.20
CA ALA A 241 5.98 16.37 -9.25
C ALA A 241 6.56 16.57 -10.67
N ARG A 242 5.81 16.21 -11.71
CA ARG A 242 6.19 16.50 -13.10
C ARG A 242 6.21 17.99 -13.39
N ALA A 243 5.20 18.71 -12.96
CA ALA A 243 5.11 20.16 -13.13
C ALA A 243 6.23 20.91 -12.38
N ALA A 244 6.68 20.36 -11.24
CA ALA A 244 7.78 20.88 -10.45
C ALA A 244 9.18 20.47 -10.99
N GLY A 245 9.28 19.60 -12.01
CA GLY A 245 10.55 19.13 -12.57
C GLY A 245 11.19 17.97 -11.81
N HIS A 246 10.52 17.40 -10.81
CA HIS A 246 11.04 16.25 -10.05
C HIS A 246 10.89 14.91 -10.79
N LEU A 247 10.02 14.87 -11.80
CA LEU A 247 9.81 13.74 -12.71
C LEU A 247 9.82 14.24 -14.15
N GLY A 248 10.25 13.40 -15.09
CA GLY A 248 10.32 13.72 -16.52
C GLY A 248 11.70 13.54 -17.10
N PRO A 249 12.00 14.20 -18.23
CA PRO A 249 13.31 14.15 -18.87
C PRO A 249 14.31 15.06 -18.16
N ASP A 250 15.58 14.65 -18.17
CA ASP A 250 16.74 15.46 -17.72
C ASP A 250 16.52 16.21 -16.40
N ILE A 251 16.14 15.47 -15.35
CA ILE A 251 15.79 16.03 -14.04
C ILE A 251 17.00 16.80 -13.48
N GLU A 252 16.78 18.09 -13.11
CA GLU A 252 17.83 19.00 -12.58
C GLU A 252 19.07 19.11 -13.50
N GLY A 253 18.96 18.82 -14.79
CA GLY A 253 20.11 18.84 -15.71
C GLY A 253 21.12 17.72 -15.47
N SER A 254 20.75 16.67 -14.76
CA SER A 254 21.62 15.56 -14.36
C SER A 254 21.86 14.52 -15.47
N GLY A 255 21.11 14.59 -16.57
CA GLY A 255 21.04 13.53 -17.58
C GLY A 255 20.16 12.35 -17.17
N PHE A 256 19.65 12.32 -15.94
CA PHE A 256 18.72 11.29 -15.49
C PHE A 256 17.26 11.64 -15.84
N SER A 257 16.55 10.65 -16.39
CA SER A 257 15.13 10.81 -16.75
C SER A 257 14.31 9.73 -16.07
N LEU A 258 13.15 10.10 -15.55
CA LEU A 258 12.25 9.17 -14.84
C LEU A 258 10.80 9.41 -15.19
N GLU A 259 10.14 8.37 -15.70
CA GLU A 259 8.69 8.31 -15.85
C GLU A 259 8.10 7.51 -14.70
N ALA A 260 7.22 8.14 -13.91
CA ALA A 260 6.47 7.50 -12.85
C ALA A 260 4.99 7.38 -13.22
N ARG A 261 4.41 6.17 -13.09
CA ARG A 261 3.00 5.87 -13.44
C ARG A 261 2.31 5.12 -12.32
N VAL A 262 1.02 5.40 -12.16
CA VAL A 262 0.13 4.67 -11.24
C VAL A 262 -0.65 3.64 -12.01
N VAL A 263 -0.58 2.38 -11.60
CA VAL A 263 -1.30 1.24 -12.18
C VAL A 263 -2.28 0.72 -11.13
N GLU A 264 -3.55 0.60 -11.51
CA GLU A 264 -4.56 0.01 -10.64
C GLU A 264 -4.72 -1.48 -10.92
N GLY A 265 -4.81 -2.27 -9.84
CA GLY A 265 -5.20 -3.67 -9.88
C GLY A 265 -6.68 -3.84 -10.23
N ALA A 266 -7.10 -5.09 -10.36
CA ALA A 266 -8.47 -5.43 -10.75
C ALA A 266 -9.17 -6.39 -9.75
N GLY A 267 -8.82 -6.28 -8.47
CA GLY A 267 -9.45 -7.04 -7.39
C GLY A 267 -8.95 -8.49 -7.31
N SER A 268 -7.77 -8.68 -6.74
CA SER A 268 -7.22 -10.01 -6.43
C SER A 268 -6.21 -9.92 -5.28
N TYR A 269 -6.43 -10.69 -4.21
CA TYR A 269 -5.51 -10.73 -3.07
C TYR A 269 -4.11 -11.19 -3.46
N VAL A 270 -4.00 -12.16 -4.37
CA VAL A 270 -2.70 -12.69 -4.81
C VAL A 270 -1.87 -11.67 -5.59
N SER A 271 -2.47 -10.57 -6.04
CA SER A 271 -1.75 -9.47 -6.72
C SER A 271 -0.76 -8.75 -5.80
N GLY A 272 -0.78 -8.98 -4.48
CA GLY A 272 0.26 -8.56 -3.55
C GLY A 272 1.57 -9.33 -3.67
N GLU A 273 1.53 -10.56 -4.21
CA GLU A 273 2.74 -11.33 -4.50
C GLU A 273 3.44 -10.75 -5.74
N GLU A 274 4.77 -10.54 -5.65
CA GLU A 274 5.52 -9.75 -6.65
C GLU A 274 5.38 -10.24 -8.09
N THR A 275 5.29 -11.56 -8.32
CA THR A 275 5.19 -12.12 -9.68
C THR A 275 3.76 -12.12 -10.21
N ALA A 276 2.78 -12.33 -9.35
CA ALA A 276 1.37 -12.19 -9.66
C ALA A 276 1.00 -10.73 -10.00
N LEU A 277 1.58 -9.77 -9.26
CA LEU A 277 1.50 -8.35 -9.53
C LEU A 277 2.02 -8.02 -10.94
N LEU A 278 3.21 -8.53 -11.30
CA LEU A 278 3.80 -8.31 -12.62
C LEU A 278 2.91 -8.90 -13.73
N ASN A 279 2.35 -10.10 -13.54
CA ASN A 279 1.38 -10.66 -14.47
C ASN A 279 0.15 -9.77 -14.63
N GLY A 280 -0.37 -9.21 -13.53
CA GLY A 280 -1.49 -8.27 -13.56
C GLY A 280 -1.19 -7.01 -14.37
N ILE A 281 -0.01 -6.42 -14.20
CA ILE A 281 0.45 -5.26 -14.98
C ILE A 281 0.58 -5.60 -16.48
N GLU A 282 1.01 -6.82 -16.81
CA GLU A 282 1.14 -7.31 -18.18
C GLU A 282 -0.21 -7.66 -18.83
N GLY A 283 -1.33 -7.53 -18.08
CA GLY A 283 -2.66 -7.90 -18.57
C GLY A 283 -2.88 -9.42 -18.63
N LEU A 284 -2.13 -10.17 -17.84
CA LEU A 284 -2.25 -11.63 -17.71
C LEU A 284 -3.02 -11.98 -16.43
N ARG A 285 -3.40 -13.25 -16.27
CA ARG A 285 -3.89 -13.75 -14.98
C ARG A 285 -2.87 -13.48 -13.89
N GLY A 286 -3.32 -13.03 -12.71
CA GLY A 286 -2.48 -12.78 -11.54
C GLY A 286 -1.98 -14.06 -10.87
N THR A 287 -1.43 -14.99 -11.63
CA THR A 287 -0.85 -16.23 -11.12
C THR A 287 0.62 -16.04 -10.78
N VAL A 288 1.10 -16.79 -9.79
CA VAL A 288 2.51 -16.77 -9.37
C VAL A 288 3.40 -17.38 -10.45
N ARG A 289 4.56 -16.76 -10.72
CA ARG A 289 5.59 -17.31 -11.61
C ARG A 289 6.53 -18.21 -10.81
N PRO A 290 6.99 -19.34 -11.38
CA PRO A 290 8.05 -20.14 -10.75
C PRO A 290 9.35 -19.34 -10.65
N ARG A 291 10.08 -19.54 -9.55
CA ARG A 291 11.40 -18.93 -9.29
C ARG A 291 12.43 -20.02 -9.04
N PRO A 292 13.68 -19.94 -9.57
CA PRO A 292 14.23 -18.93 -10.47
C PRO A 292 13.62 -19.01 -11.89
N PRO A 293 13.70 -17.92 -12.73
CA PRO A 293 14.39 -16.65 -12.43
C PRO A 293 13.59 -15.73 -11.51
N TYR A 294 14.31 -14.94 -10.71
CA TYR A 294 13.70 -13.89 -9.88
C TYR A 294 13.36 -12.65 -10.71
N PRO A 295 12.38 -11.81 -10.29
CA PRO A 295 12.01 -10.58 -10.99
C PRO A 295 13.19 -9.63 -11.25
N THR A 296 14.17 -9.58 -10.34
CA THR A 296 15.39 -8.78 -10.52
C THR A 296 16.21 -9.17 -11.75
N ARG A 297 15.99 -10.35 -12.32
CA ARG A 297 16.60 -10.81 -13.57
C ARG A 297 15.59 -10.88 -14.72
N HIS A 298 14.34 -11.29 -14.47
CA HIS A 298 13.30 -11.49 -15.47
C HIS A 298 11.93 -11.17 -14.89
N GLY A 299 11.63 -9.87 -14.84
CA GLY A 299 10.40 -9.32 -14.25
C GLY A 299 9.40 -8.83 -15.28
N LEU A 300 9.01 -7.56 -15.20
CA LEU A 300 7.99 -6.94 -16.05
C LEU A 300 8.44 -6.93 -17.53
N HIS A 301 7.63 -7.54 -18.38
CA HIS A 301 7.94 -7.74 -19.83
C HIS A 301 9.33 -8.35 -20.06
N GLY A 302 9.80 -9.19 -19.13
CA GLY A 302 11.12 -9.81 -19.20
C GLY A 302 12.28 -8.90 -18.75
N LEU A 303 12.02 -7.67 -18.36
CA LEU A 303 13.04 -6.72 -17.91
C LEU A 303 13.42 -6.98 -16.44
N PRO A 304 14.68 -6.71 -16.05
CA PRO A 304 15.06 -6.68 -14.64
C PRO A 304 14.17 -5.73 -13.86
N THR A 305 13.47 -6.24 -12.86
CA THR A 305 12.46 -5.49 -12.11
C THR A 305 12.67 -5.61 -10.62
N VAL A 306 12.73 -4.47 -9.94
CA VAL A 306 12.71 -4.40 -8.46
C VAL A 306 11.28 -4.13 -8.01
N VAL A 307 10.74 -5.00 -7.17
CA VAL A 307 9.44 -4.78 -6.51
C VAL A 307 9.70 -4.54 -5.02
N ASN A 308 9.33 -3.38 -4.52
CA ASN A 308 9.38 -3.04 -3.09
C ASN A 308 8.00 -2.61 -2.61
N ASN A 309 7.68 -2.91 -1.36
CA ASN A 309 6.47 -2.42 -0.71
C ASN A 309 6.51 -0.88 -0.54
N VAL A 310 5.34 -0.23 -0.48
CA VAL A 310 5.21 1.23 -0.35
C VAL A 310 5.86 1.77 0.92
N GLU A 311 5.59 1.15 2.10
CA GLU A 311 6.20 1.59 3.36
C GLU A 311 7.73 1.49 3.31
N THR A 312 8.27 0.43 2.68
CA THR A 312 9.71 0.27 2.49
C THR A 312 10.32 1.44 1.71
N LEU A 313 9.71 1.81 0.58
CA LEU A 313 10.19 2.93 -0.23
C LEU A 313 10.03 4.27 0.48
N SER A 314 8.96 4.44 1.25
CA SER A 314 8.70 5.67 2.01
C SER A 314 9.73 5.95 3.11
N ALA A 315 10.50 4.94 3.56
CA ALA A 315 11.61 5.13 4.48
C ALA A 315 12.88 5.65 3.80
N VAL A 316 13.06 5.41 2.48
CA VAL A 316 14.29 5.73 1.75
C VAL A 316 14.65 7.22 1.77
N PRO A 317 13.72 8.19 1.57
CA PRO A 317 14.04 9.61 1.66
C PRO A 317 14.66 9.99 3.02
N TRP A 318 14.11 9.48 4.12
CA TRP A 318 14.65 9.73 5.46
C TRP A 318 16.05 9.13 5.63
N ILE A 319 16.26 7.90 5.13
CA ILE A 319 17.56 7.21 5.18
C ILE A 319 18.63 8.02 4.43
N VAL A 320 18.32 8.46 3.22
CA VAL A 320 19.28 9.24 2.41
C VAL A 320 19.55 10.62 3.03
N GLN A 321 18.56 11.23 3.66
CA GLN A 321 18.69 12.54 4.31
C GLN A 321 19.52 12.50 5.59
N HIS A 322 19.37 11.47 6.41
CA HIS A 322 19.93 11.41 7.76
C HIS A 322 21.08 10.40 7.89
N GLY A 323 21.31 9.60 6.85
CA GLY A 323 22.32 8.54 6.81
C GLY A 323 21.78 7.17 7.22
N GLY A 324 22.26 6.14 6.55
CA GLY A 324 21.85 4.76 6.80
C GLY A 324 22.19 4.27 8.21
N THR A 325 23.31 4.70 8.76
CA THR A 325 23.71 4.36 10.14
C THR A 325 22.75 4.92 11.19
N ALA A 326 22.19 6.12 10.95
CA ALA A 326 21.18 6.69 11.85
C ALA A 326 19.88 5.87 11.85
N TYR A 327 19.49 5.35 10.69
CA TYR A 327 18.34 4.44 10.59
C TYR A 327 18.64 3.08 11.23
N ALA A 328 19.85 2.54 11.03
CA ALA A 328 20.29 1.28 11.62
C ALA A 328 20.37 1.31 13.15
N ALA A 329 20.49 2.50 13.76
CA ALA A 329 20.45 2.69 15.20
C ALA A 329 19.03 2.61 15.79
N LEU A 330 17.98 2.63 14.95
CA LEU A 330 16.59 2.42 15.35
C LEU A 330 16.25 0.92 15.26
N GLY A 331 15.38 0.45 16.13
CA GLY A 331 14.91 -0.94 16.11
C GLY A 331 15.77 -1.88 16.94
N THR A 332 16.05 -3.06 16.39
CA THR A 332 16.88 -4.10 17.04
C THR A 332 18.15 -4.38 16.23
N PRO A 333 19.16 -5.06 16.81
CA PRO A 333 20.35 -5.46 16.07
C PRO A 333 20.05 -6.36 14.86
N GLU A 334 18.97 -7.15 14.93
CA GLU A 334 18.57 -8.09 13.88
C GLU A 334 17.70 -7.43 12.81
N GLU A 335 16.95 -6.37 13.17
CA GLU A 335 16.05 -5.67 12.27
C GLU A 335 15.93 -4.20 12.64
N SER A 336 16.43 -3.36 11.76
CA SER A 336 16.53 -1.91 11.94
C SER A 336 15.26 -1.15 11.60
N GLY A 337 15.16 0.07 12.16
CA GLY A 337 14.19 1.08 11.75
C GLY A 337 12.87 1.02 12.46
N THR A 338 11.88 1.62 11.82
CA THR A 338 10.51 1.76 12.31
C THR A 338 9.51 1.01 11.43
N ILE A 339 8.29 0.87 11.93
CA ILE A 339 7.14 0.29 11.22
C ILE A 339 5.85 1.00 11.66
N LEU A 340 4.85 1.05 10.78
CA LEU A 340 3.51 1.51 11.11
C LEU A 340 2.67 0.36 11.70
N ALA A 341 2.49 0.36 13.02
CA ALA A 341 1.58 -0.55 13.71
C ALA A 341 0.13 -0.08 13.57
N CYS A 342 -0.67 -0.82 12.81
CA CYS A 342 -2.07 -0.53 12.53
C CYS A 342 -2.99 -1.23 13.54
N LEU A 343 -3.77 -0.48 14.32
CA LEU A 343 -4.70 -1.00 15.31
C LEU A 343 -6.15 -0.93 14.84
N SER A 344 -6.87 -2.06 14.92
CA SER A 344 -8.26 -2.14 14.48
C SER A 344 -9.21 -1.39 15.40
N GLU A 345 -10.47 -1.23 14.97
CA GLU A 345 -11.57 -0.60 15.74
C GLU A 345 -11.84 -1.26 17.08
N ARG A 346 -11.34 -2.49 17.31
CA ARG A 346 -11.51 -3.22 18.59
C ARG A 346 -10.74 -2.58 19.74
N PHE A 347 -9.70 -1.81 19.46
CA PHE A 347 -8.94 -1.08 20.46
C PHE A 347 -9.66 0.21 20.89
N LEU A 348 -9.40 0.68 22.10
CA LEU A 348 -9.92 1.96 22.58
C LEU A 348 -9.36 3.12 21.75
N ARG A 349 -8.13 3.02 21.31
CA ARG A 349 -7.44 3.99 20.47
C ARG A 349 -6.97 3.33 19.16
N PRO A 350 -7.88 3.11 18.20
CA PRO A 350 -7.51 2.60 16.88
C PRO A 350 -6.72 3.65 16.10
N GLY A 351 -5.87 3.22 15.17
CA GLY A 351 -5.08 4.13 14.34
C GLY A 351 -3.74 3.52 13.95
N ALA A 352 -2.94 4.29 13.23
CA ALA A 352 -1.58 3.94 12.82
C ALA A 352 -0.56 4.61 13.75
N TYR A 353 0.31 3.82 14.32
CA TYR A 353 1.35 4.26 15.25
C TYR A 353 2.71 3.89 14.67
N GLU A 354 3.55 4.88 14.39
CA GLU A 354 4.93 4.60 14.07
C GLU A 354 5.67 4.19 15.34
N VAL A 355 6.25 3.00 15.32
CA VAL A 355 7.02 2.44 16.44
C VAL A 355 8.34 1.86 15.93
N GLU A 356 9.34 1.76 16.79
CA GLU A 356 10.54 1.00 16.46
C GLU A 356 10.24 -0.48 16.32
N ILE A 357 10.93 -1.14 15.40
CA ILE A 357 10.97 -2.59 15.34
C ILE A 357 11.46 -3.13 16.69
N GLY A 358 10.87 -4.22 17.15
CA GLY A 358 11.16 -4.78 18.49
C GLY A 358 10.31 -4.18 19.62
N THR A 359 9.44 -3.20 19.33
CA THR A 359 8.48 -2.71 20.35
C THR A 359 7.61 -3.87 20.83
N PRO A 360 7.57 -4.14 22.16
CA PRO A 360 6.78 -5.25 22.68
C PRO A 360 5.30 -5.15 22.32
N VAL A 361 4.71 -6.24 21.86
CA VAL A 361 3.28 -6.31 21.48
C VAL A 361 2.38 -5.85 22.62
N ARG A 362 2.71 -6.17 23.89
CA ARG A 362 1.98 -5.70 25.06
C ARG A 362 1.90 -4.18 25.10
N ARG A 363 3.01 -3.48 24.85
CA ARG A 363 3.06 -2.01 24.81
C ARG A 363 2.15 -1.46 23.68
N ILE A 364 2.16 -2.10 22.51
CA ILE A 364 1.28 -1.71 21.41
C ILE A 364 -0.20 -1.87 21.80
N VAL A 365 -0.56 -3.00 22.41
CA VAL A 365 -1.94 -3.32 22.79
C VAL A 365 -2.44 -2.47 23.96
N GLU A 366 -1.67 -2.41 25.04
CA GLU A 366 -2.09 -1.80 26.30
C GLU A 366 -1.82 -0.29 26.34
N ASP A 367 -0.56 0.13 26.02
CA ASP A 367 -0.19 1.54 26.15
C ASP A 367 -0.66 2.37 24.95
N LEU A 368 -0.48 1.89 23.71
CA LEU A 368 -0.86 2.63 22.52
C LEU A 368 -2.36 2.43 22.22
N GLY A 369 -2.80 1.20 22.14
CA GLY A 369 -4.20 0.84 21.86
C GLY A 369 -5.16 1.11 23.02
N GLY A 370 -4.64 1.24 24.25
CA GLY A 370 -5.44 1.44 25.45
C GLY A 370 -6.25 0.22 25.89
N GLY A 371 -5.91 -0.97 25.38
CA GLY A 371 -6.69 -2.17 25.57
C GLY A 371 -7.93 -2.25 24.65
N LEU A 372 -8.80 -3.19 24.92
CA LEU A 372 -9.98 -3.46 24.08
C LEU A 372 -11.19 -2.64 24.52
N ARG A 373 -12.01 -2.23 23.55
CA ARG A 373 -13.31 -1.57 23.80
C ARG A 373 -14.25 -2.46 24.62
N GLY A 374 -15.05 -1.84 25.48
CA GLY A 374 -16.05 -2.52 26.29
C GLY A 374 -15.47 -3.37 27.41
N GLY A 375 -14.25 -3.09 27.89
CA GLY A 375 -13.62 -3.81 29.00
C GLY A 375 -13.36 -5.30 28.71
N ARG A 376 -13.26 -5.68 27.46
CA ARG A 376 -13.04 -7.08 27.06
C ARG A 376 -11.60 -7.51 27.35
N THR A 377 -11.45 -8.78 27.73
CA THR A 377 -10.12 -9.39 27.90
C THR A 377 -9.57 -9.84 26.56
N LEU A 378 -8.30 -9.48 26.28
CA LEU A 378 -7.59 -9.99 25.11
C LEU A 378 -7.38 -11.51 25.24
N ARG A 379 -7.87 -12.27 24.28
CA ARG A 379 -7.71 -13.73 24.21
C ARG A 379 -6.65 -14.13 23.20
N ALA A 380 -6.63 -13.44 22.07
CA ALA A 380 -5.68 -13.65 21.00
C ALA A 380 -5.48 -12.35 20.22
N LEU A 381 -4.32 -12.21 19.62
CA LEU A 381 -3.96 -11.11 18.73
C LEU A 381 -3.39 -11.70 17.43
N GLN A 382 -3.94 -11.29 16.32
CA GLN A 382 -3.35 -11.56 15.02
C GLN A 382 -2.41 -10.40 14.67
N VAL A 383 -1.18 -10.73 14.31
CA VAL A 383 -0.16 -9.80 13.81
C VAL A 383 0.23 -10.27 12.42
N GLY A 384 0.12 -9.38 11.43
CA GLY A 384 0.29 -9.75 10.02
C GLY A 384 -1.00 -10.28 9.38
N GLY A 385 -0.85 -10.79 8.14
CA GLY A 385 -1.95 -11.29 7.34
C GLY A 385 -2.57 -12.59 7.86
N PRO A 386 -3.75 -12.97 7.36
CA PRO A 386 -4.32 -14.29 7.61
C PRO A 386 -3.45 -15.36 6.91
N LEU A 387 -3.21 -16.43 7.62
CA LEU A 387 -2.50 -17.59 7.07
C LEU A 387 -3.45 -18.44 6.22
#